data_0ec6eccf95dbe5f1f962b2f54d9cf73e
#
_entry.id   0ec6eccf95dbe5f1f962b2f54d9cf73e
#
_cell.length_a   1.000
_cell.length_b   1.000
_cell.length_c   1.000
_cell.angle_alpha   90.00
_cell.angle_beta   90.00
_cell.angle_gamma   90.00
#
_symmetry.space_group_name_H-M   'P 1'
#
loop_
_entity.id
_entity.type
_entity.pdbx_description
1 polymer ?
#
loop_
_entity_poly.entity_id
_entity_poly.type
_entity_poly.pdbx_seq_one_letter_code
_entity_poly.pdbx_strand_id
1 'polypeptide(L)' 'MAISKTSIIGDVLDKYPQTAPIFLSIGMHCLGCPASRGESVEDACAVHGVNADELIEKLNAAVAQ' A
#
# COMPACT_ATOMS: atom_id res chain seq x y z
N MET A 1 -8.80 -7.87 -9.08
CA MET A 1 -8.44 -7.57 -7.71
C MET A 1 -8.65 -6.08 -7.43
N ALA A 2 -9.06 -5.74 -6.21
CA ALA A 2 -9.36 -4.35 -5.86
C ALA A 2 -8.12 -3.45 -5.86
N ILE A 3 -6.97 -4.00 -5.47
CA ILE A 3 -5.72 -3.27 -5.37
C ILE A 3 -4.70 -3.90 -6.33
N SER A 4 -4.00 -3.07 -7.08
CA SER A 4 -2.97 -3.51 -8.02
C SER A 4 -1.64 -2.79 -7.73
N LYS A 5 -0.58 -3.21 -8.42
CA LYS A 5 0.73 -2.58 -8.28
C LYS A 5 0.72 -1.10 -8.66
N THR A 6 -0.15 -0.72 -9.57
CA THR A 6 -0.27 0.67 -10.03
C THR A 6 -1.21 1.51 -9.18
N SER A 7 -1.88 0.92 -8.20
CA SER A 7 -2.75 1.66 -7.29
C SER A 7 -1.94 2.69 -6.51
N ILE A 8 -2.50 3.87 -6.33
CA ILE A 8 -1.85 4.96 -5.59
C ILE A 8 -2.14 4.76 -4.10
N ILE A 9 -1.10 4.84 -3.28
CA ILE A 9 -1.20 4.54 -1.85
C ILE A 9 -2.25 5.41 -1.15
N GLY A 10 -2.27 6.71 -1.45
CA GLY A 10 -3.26 7.61 -0.86
C GLY A 10 -4.69 7.19 -1.17
N ASP A 11 -4.94 6.77 -2.41
CA ASP A 11 -6.26 6.30 -2.83
C ASP A 11 -6.63 5.01 -2.10
N VAL A 12 -5.68 4.10 -1.95
CA VAL A 12 -5.90 2.85 -1.21
C VAL A 12 -6.25 3.13 0.24
N LEU A 13 -5.50 4.02 0.89
CA LEU A 13 -5.73 4.37 2.28
C LEU A 13 -7.08 5.05 2.50
N ASP A 14 -7.48 5.92 1.56
CA ASP A 14 -8.74 6.64 1.67
C ASP A 14 -9.93 5.70 1.47
N LYS A 15 -9.81 4.77 0.52
CA LYS A 15 -10.88 3.81 0.22
C LYS A 15 -10.90 2.64 1.19
N TYR A 16 -9.72 2.18 1.60
CA TYR A 16 -9.56 1.01 2.47
C TYR A 16 -8.65 1.35 3.65
N PRO A 17 -9.14 2.13 4.64
CA PRO A 17 -8.30 2.53 5.78
C PRO A 17 -7.75 1.35 6.58
N GLN A 18 -8.39 0.18 6.50
CA GLN A 18 -7.90 -1.03 7.16
C GLN A 18 -6.57 -1.52 6.61
N THR A 19 -6.10 -0.98 5.47
CA THR A 19 -4.80 -1.34 4.92
C THR A 19 -3.62 -0.60 5.57
N ALA A 20 -3.90 0.43 6.35
CA ALA A 20 -2.84 1.22 6.99
C ALA A 20 -1.85 0.38 7.80
N PRO A 21 -2.29 -0.56 8.66
CA PRO A 21 -1.35 -1.40 9.41
C PRO A 21 -0.43 -2.22 8.52
N ILE A 22 -0.92 -2.63 7.35
CA ILE A 22 -0.13 -3.41 6.39
C ILE A 22 1.01 -2.57 5.83
N PHE A 23 0.73 -1.33 5.43
CA PHE A 23 1.76 -0.41 4.96
C PHE A 23 2.77 -0.09 6.05
N LEU A 24 2.31 0.10 7.28
CA LEU A 24 3.20 0.35 8.41
C LEU A 24 4.14 -0.83 8.67
N SER A 25 3.67 -2.04 8.45
CA SER A 25 4.45 -3.26 8.70
C SER A 25 5.66 -3.40 7.77
N ILE A 26 5.64 -2.75 6.61
CA ILE A 26 6.76 -2.79 5.66
C ILE A 26 7.70 -1.59 5.79
N GLY A 27 7.51 -0.76 6.81
CA GLY A 27 8.39 0.36 7.11
C GLY A 27 7.93 1.71 6.60
N MET A 28 6.70 1.83 6.11
CA MET A 28 6.15 3.10 5.66
C MET A 28 5.60 3.89 6.85
N HIS A 29 6.44 4.74 7.42
CA HIS A 29 6.07 5.47 8.65
C HIS A 29 5.28 6.76 8.39
N CYS A 30 5.29 7.28 7.17
CA CYS A 30 4.72 8.59 6.86
C CYS A 30 3.50 8.48 5.95
N LEU A 31 2.49 7.74 6.37
CA LEU A 31 1.28 7.53 5.55
C LEU A 31 0.47 8.82 5.32
N GLY A 32 0.67 9.83 6.15
CA GLY A 32 0.05 11.13 5.96
C GLY A 32 0.86 12.10 5.10
N CYS A 33 2.08 11.72 4.69
CA CYS A 33 2.95 12.58 3.89
C CYS A 33 2.48 12.61 2.44
N PRO A 34 2.29 13.81 1.83
CA PRO A 34 1.85 13.88 0.44
C PRO A 34 2.77 13.13 -0.54
N ALA A 35 4.08 13.12 -0.29
CA ALA A 35 5.02 12.39 -1.13
C ALA A 35 4.76 10.89 -1.13
N SER A 36 4.54 10.32 0.06
CA SER A 36 4.22 8.89 0.19
C SER A 36 2.87 8.54 -0.39
N ARG A 37 1.89 9.40 -0.16
CA ARG A 37 0.53 9.15 -0.65
C ARG A 37 0.41 9.24 -2.17
N GLY A 38 1.31 9.95 -2.82
CA GLY A 38 1.33 10.07 -4.28
C GLY A 38 2.04 8.94 -5.00
N GLU A 39 2.69 8.03 -4.28
CA GLU A 39 3.40 6.91 -4.88
C GLU A 39 2.46 5.75 -5.19
N SER A 40 2.83 4.96 -6.22
CA SER A 40 2.15 3.69 -6.45
C SER A 40 2.63 2.64 -5.45
N VAL A 41 1.86 1.57 -5.29
CA VAL A 41 2.24 0.48 -4.40
C VAL A 41 3.57 -0.14 -4.83
N GLU A 42 3.77 -0.36 -6.13
CA GLU A 42 5.03 -0.97 -6.61
C GLU A 42 6.23 -0.05 -6.38
N ASP A 43 6.06 1.26 -6.54
CA ASP A 43 7.15 2.21 -6.30
C ASP A 43 7.56 2.20 -4.82
N ALA A 44 6.60 2.19 -3.93
CA ALA A 44 6.86 2.10 -2.49
C ALA A 44 7.57 0.79 -2.14
N CYS A 45 7.16 -0.32 -2.74
CA CYS A 45 7.82 -1.61 -2.52
C CYS A 45 9.27 -1.60 -2.98
N ALA A 46 9.54 -0.95 -4.11
CA ALA A 46 10.91 -0.83 -4.62
C ALA A 46 11.80 -0.03 -3.66
N VAL A 47 11.27 1.06 -3.12
CA VAL A 47 12.01 1.91 -2.16
C VAL A 47 12.32 1.14 -0.87
N HIS A 48 11.36 0.35 -0.37
CA HIS A 48 11.49 -0.36 0.90
C HIS A 48 12.04 -1.78 0.76
N GLY A 49 12.37 -2.23 -0.45
CA GLY A 49 12.90 -3.57 -0.69
C GLY A 49 11.88 -4.68 -0.41
N VAL A 50 10.61 -4.41 -0.63
CA VAL A 50 9.51 -5.34 -0.39
C VAL A 50 9.04 -5.95 -1.70
N ASN A 51 8.65 -7.22 -1.68
CA ASN A 51 8.07 -7.87 -2.84
C ASN A 51 6.66 -7.32 -3.10
N ALA A 52 6.47 -6.68 -4.25
CA ALA A 52 5.19 -6.05 -4.58
C ALA A 52 4.06 -7.06 -4.71
N ASP A 53 4.31 -8.22 -5.31
CA ASP A 53 3.27 -9.25 -5.48
C ASP A 53 2.76 -9.75 -4.14
N GLU A 54 3.66 -9.99 -3.19
CA GLU A 54 3.27 -10.42 -1.84
C GLU A 54 2.46 -9.34 -1.13
N LEU A 55 2.86 -8.09 -1.25
CA LEU A 55 2.14 -6.99 -0.62
C LEU A 55 0.74 -6.85 -1.22
N ILE A 56 0.62 -6.95 -2.55
CA ILE A 56 -0.69 -6.89 -3.23
C ILE A 56 -1.61 -8.01 -2.72
N GLU A 57 -1.10 -9.21 -2.53
CA GLU A 57 -1.90 -10.31 -1.96
C GLU A 57 -2.42 -9.98 -0.57
N LYS A 58 -1.56 -9.44 0.29
CA LYS A 58 -1.94 -9.04 1.65
C LYS A 58 -2.99 -7.95 1.64
N LEU A 59 -2.82 -6.95 0.79
CA LEU A 59 -3.76 -5.84 0.69
C LEU A 59 -5.13 -6.32 0.21
N ASN A 60 -5.16 -7.13 -0.83
CA ASN A 60 -6.42 -7.66 -1.35
C ASN A 60 -7.11 -8.59 -0.36
N ALA A 61 -6.36 -9.38 0.40
CA ALA A 61 -6.93 -10.21 1.45
C ALA A 61 -7.59 -9.35 2.54
N ALA A 62 -6.99 -8.23 2.88
CA ALA A 62 -7.54 -7.33 3.89
C ALA A 62 -8.83 -6.66 3.44
N VAL A 63 -8.94 -6.32 2.15
CA VAL A 63 -10.12 -5.62 1.62
C VAL A 63 -11.22 -6.57 1.16
N ALA A 64 -10.93 -7.85 1.06
CA ALA A 64 -11.92 -8.87 0.67
C ALA A 64 -12.89 -9.22 1.79
N GLN A 65 -12.63 -8.73 2.98
CA GLN A 65 -13.46 -9.01 4.16
C GLN A 65 -14.63 -7.99 4.28
#